data_e77bb3db8ebecb0d7e611ed3692b8ad5
#
_entry.id   e77bb3db8ebecb0d7e611ed3692b8ad5
#
_cell.length_a   1.000
_cell.length_b   1.000
_cell.length_c   1.000
_cell.angle_alpha   90.00
_cell.angle_beta   90.00
_cell.angle_gamma   90.00
#
_symmetry.space_group_name_H-M   'P 1'
#
loop_
_entity.id
_entity.type
_entity.pdbx_description
1 polymer ?
#
loop_
_entity_poly.entity_id
_entity_poly.type
_entity_poly.pdbx_seq_one_letter_code
_entity_poly.pdbx_strand_id
1 'polypeptide(L)'
;MGNGAGYDFIIVGAGSAGCVLANRLTEDAGATVLLLEAGGRDRHPYIQIPLGLGKLQQRKMFDWGYTTEPEPHLNGRRLHIFRGKVMGGSSSINVMAYTRGHRGDFDRWAREGATGWSYADALPYFKRSETWEDGENPWRGGAGPLGTQWSRMQDPIVDAWHEAGRLAGWPTTPDINGAEGVGFGRSQFTIRGGRRASASNAYLRPVLQRPGLTLRTGARVLRVTMQGTRATGVDFARNGRTEHAEATREVILCGGVFNSPQLLMLSGIGPAEQLRELGIAALADLPVGRNLRDHLAVALIWNRLEPGPFHRELRLDRAAINMARALLFRDGPATTLPLGEIAFVKSRPDLEAPDIEFLPAVRTLETRPWFPGWQAAYQDVMGIRPVLLHPRSHGAVTLRSANPAAPVRIAFNFLTEPEDRAALRNAYHLARDVAGQKPLDRFRGAPIAPTPDILTNAQIDAWIRNTVITVNHPLGTCAIGAHGVLDPELRVHGIEKLRVVDASALPDMPSAHINAIVMMLAERASDLIRGLPVLAPANV
;
A
#
# COMPACT_ATOMS: atom_id res chain seq x y z
N MET A 1 23.25 -33.04 -9.51
CA MET A 1 21.83 -33.03 -9.13
C MET A 1 21.80 -32.92 -7.61
N GLY A 2 21.65 -31.72 -7.08
CA GLY A 2 21.55 -31.52 -5.64
C GLY A 2 20.15 -31.94 -5.19
N ASN A 3 20.07 -32.78 -4.16
CA ASN A 3 18.82 -33.13 -3.49
C ASN A 3 18.07 -31.85 -3.17
N GLY A 4 16.97 -31.58 -3.86
CA GLY A 4 16.05 -30.48 -3.56
C GLY A 4 15.46 -30.74 -2.18
N ALA A 5 15.85 -29.93 -1.18
CA ALA A 5 15.24 -29.99 0.13
C ALA A 5 13.76 -29.61 -0.06
N GLY A 6 12.84 -30.53 0.21
CA GLY A 6 11.41 -30.27 0.22
C GLY A 6 11.07 -29.39 1.42
N TYR A 7 10.23 -28.37 1.21
CA TYR A 7 9.67 -27.52 2.27
C TYR A 7 8.16 -27.79 2.39
N ASP A 8 7.60 -27.61 3.56
CA ASP A 8 6.15 -27.68 3.71
C ASP A 8 5.51 -26.53 2.94
N PHE A 9 6.04 -25.33 3.08
CA PHE A 9 5.51 -24.13 2.44
C PHE A 9 6.61 -23.38 1.69
N ILE A 10 6.29 -22.92 0.49
CA ILE A 10 7.11 -21.95 -0.25
C ILE A 10 6.33 -20.65 -0.35
N ILE A 11 6.85 -19.58 0.28
CA ILE A 11 6.30 -18.23 0.21
C ILE A 11 7.09 -17.42 -0.81
N VAL A 12 6.41 -16.90 -1.82
CA VAL A 12 7.01 -16.12 -2.92
C VAL A 12 6.80 -14.63 -2.68
N GLY A 13 7.83 -13.95 -2.23
CA GLY A 13 7.84 -12.52 -1.89
C GLY A 13 7.86 -12.28 -0.39
N ALA A 14 8.92 -11.63 0.12
CA ALA A 14 9.02 -11.16 1.50
C ALA A 14 8.44 -9.74 1.67
N GLY A 15 7.29 -9.47 1.03
CA GLY A 15 6.52 -8.24 1.18
C GLY A 15 5.69 -8.20 2.46
N SER A 16 4.67 -7.32 2.50
CA SER A 16 3.81 -7.15 3.69
C SER A 16 3.19 -8.46 4.14
N ALA A 17 2.54 -9.20 3.24
CA ALA A 17 1.91 -10.48 3.56
C ALA A 17 2.93 -11.60 3.81
N GLY A 18 3.94 -11.73 2.95
CA GLY A 18 4.90 -12.83 3.08
C GLY A 18 5.70 -12.79 4.39
N CYS A 19 5.98 -11.59 4.93
CA CYS A 19 6.61 -11.45 6.25
C CYS A 19 5.69 -11.92 7.37
N VAL A 20 4.39 -11.64 7.29
CA VAL A 20 3.38 -12.12 8.26
C VAL A 20 3.31 -13.64 8.20
N LEU A 21 3.11 -14.21 7.00
CA LEU A 21 3.01 -15.66 6.82
C LEU A 21 4.27 -16.39 7.26
N ALA A 22 5.46 -15.89 6.94
CA ALA A 22 6.72 -16.49 7.38
C ALA A 22 6.83 -16.52 8.92
N ASN A 23 6.34 -15.50 9.60
CA ASN A 23 6.26 -15.46 11.05
C ASN A 23 5.29 -16.52 11.58
N ARG A 24 4.04 -16.49 11.10
CA ARG A 24 2.94 -17.31 11.63
C ARG A 24 3.09 -18.79 11.31
N LEU A 25 3.49 -19.14 10.07
CA LEU A 25 3.66 -20.55 9.68
C LEU A 25 4.85 -21.24 10.38
N THR A 26 5.81 -20.47 10.85
CA THR A 26 6.96 -21.00 11.62
C THR A 26 6.75 -20.95 13.13
N GLU A 27 5.57 -20.62 13.62
CA GLU A 27 5.20 -20.83 15.03
C GLU A 27 5.05 -22.32 15.34
N ASP A 28 4.62 -23.12 14.37
CA ASP A 28 4.53 -24.57 14.48
C ASP A 28 5.94 -25.19 14.37
N ALA A 29 6.40 -25.84 15.43
CA ALA A 29 7.78 -26.31 15.58
C ALA A 29 8.23 -27.36 14.52
N GLY A 30 7.29 -27.99 13.81
CA GLY A 30 7.59 -28.97 12.76
C GLY A 30 7.48 -28.42 11.33
N ALA A 31 6.99 -27.20 11.14
CA ALA A 31 6.80 -26.65 9.81
C ALA A 31 8.09 -26.09 9.21
N THR A 32 8.35 -26.42 7.94
CA THR A 32 9.49 -25.89 7.18
C THR A 32 9.01 -24.91 6.11
N VAL A 33 9.54 -23.68 6.13
CA VAL A 33 9.14 -22.59 5.26
C VAL A 33 10.34 -22.07 4.48
N LEU A 34 10.24 -22.05 3.16
CA LEU A 34 11.15 -21.32 2.27
C LEU A 34 10.52 -19.99 1.89
N LEU A 35 11.14 -18.88 2.29
CA LEU A 35 10.76 -17.52 1.90
C LEU A 35 11.72 -17.00 0.83
N LEU A 36 11.18 -16.70 -0.36
CA LEU A 36 11.94 -16.19 -1.52
C LEU A 36 11.67 -14.70 -1.71
N GLU A 37 12.72 -13.87 -1.77
CA GLU A 37 12.63 -12.43 -2.02
C GLU A 37 13.54 -12.02 -3.17
N ALA A 38 12.96 -11.34 -4.16
CA ALA A 38 13.70 -10.88 -5.34
C ALA A 38 14.71 -9.77 -5.04
N GLY A 39 14.41 -8.93 -4.06
CA GLY A 39 15.28 -7.86 -3.60
C GLY A 39 16.29 -8.30 -2.56
N GLY A 40 17.02 -7.32 -2.04
CA GLY A 40 17.99 -7.50 -0.96
C GLY A 40 17.42 -7.27 0.44
N ARG A 41 18.32 -7.20 1.43
CA ARG A 41 17.98 -6.89 2.83
C ARG A 41 17.64 -5.41 3.00
N ASP A 42 16.74 -5.09 3.92
CA ASP A 42 16.20 -3.75 4.22
C ASP A 42 17.02 -2.96 5.26
N ARG A 43 18.34 -3.16 5.31
CA ARG A 43 19.21 -2.56 6.35
C ARG A 43 19.57 -1.09 6.10
N HIS A 44 19.23 -0.53 4.95
CA HIS A 44 19.63 0.82 4.57
C HIS A 44 19.02 1.87 5.51
N PRO A 45 19.80 2.88 6.00
CA PRO A 45 19.32 3.91 6.93
C PRO A 45 18.07 4.64 6.45
N TYR A 46 17.94 4.93 5.16
CA TYR A 46 16.76 5.60 4.60
C TYR A 46 15.47 4.76 4.68
N ILE A 47 15.58 3.43 4.76
CA ILE A 47 14.44 2.55 5.05
C ILE A 47 14.07 2.65 6.53
N GLN A 48 15.08 2.61 7.41
CA GLN A 48 14.86 2.50 8.85
C GLN A 48 14.40 3.81 9.50
N ILE A 49 14.91 4.95 9.01
CA ILE A 49 14.59 6.28 9.54
C ILE A 49 13.39 6.84 8.77
N PRO A 50 12.27 7.21 9.44
CA PRO A 50 11.05 7.67 8.78
C PRO A 50 11.27 8.79 7.77
N LEU A 51 12.02 9.84 8.13
CA LEU A 51 12.29 10.97 7.23
C LEU A 51 13.14 10.58 6.00
N GLY A 52 13.85 9.46 6.05
CA GLY A 52 14.59 8.88 4.91
C GLY A 52 13.74 8.59 3.68
N LEU A 53 12.41 8.48 3.86
CA LEU A 53 11.42 8.30 2.79
C LEU A 53 11.60 9.28 1.63
N GLY A 54 11.88 10.55 1.90
CA GLY A 54 12.09 11.56 0.86
C GLY A 54 13.21 11.17 -0.12
N LYS A 55 14.32 10.62 0.40
CA LYS A 55 15.44 10.15 -0.44
C LYS A 55 15.13 8.84 -1.15
N LEU A 56 14.38 7.93 -0.53
CA LEU A 56 13.93 6.70 -1.18
C LEU A 56 13.11 7.02 -2.44
N GLN A 57 12.14 7.90 -2.33
CA GLN A 57 11.28 8.32 -3.44
C GLN A 57 12.06 9.11 -4.50
N GLN A 58 12.82 10.11 -4.09
CA GLN A 58 13.59 10.97 -5.01
C GLN A 58 14.57 10.18 -5.87
N ARG A 59 15.24 9.15 -5.29
CA ARG A 59 16.23 8.31 -5.95
C ARG A 59 15.68 6.99 -6.47
N LYS A 60 14.38 6.74 -6.33
CA LYS A 60 13.72 5.47 -6.70
C LYS A 60 14.45 4.24 -6.15
N MET A 61 14.89 4.32 -4.88
CA MET A 61 15.68 3.26 -4.26
C MET A 61 14.79 2.08 -3.86
N PHE A 62 15.32 0.86 -4.06
CA PHE A 62 14.62 -0.39 -3.69
C PHE A 62 13.28 -0.55 -4.39
N ASP A 63 13.14 0.02 -5.58
CA ASP A 63 11.92 0.00 -6.38
C ASP A 63 12.03 -0.98 -7.55
N TRP A 64 10.91 -1.60 -7.92
CA TRP A 64 10.83 -2.42 -9.13
C TRP A 64 10.95 -1.61 -10.42
N GLY A 65 10.61 -0.32 -10.38
CA GLY A 65 10.65 0.58 -11.54
C GLY A 65 9.47 0.42 -12.49
N TYR A 66 8.30 0.00 -11.98
CA TYR A 66 7.11 -0.15 -12.82
C TYR A 66 6.59 1.19 -13.35
N THR A 67 6.12 1.17 -14.57
CA THR A 67 5.49 2.30 -15.26
C THR A 67 4.26 1.80 -16.01
N THR A 68 3.18 2.57 -16.01
CA THR A 68 1.98 2.23 -16.78
C THR A 68 2.25 2.23 -18.28
N GLU A 69 1.42 1.55 -19.06
CA GLU A 69 1.24 1.87 -20.47
C GLU A 69 0.73 3.32 -20.59
N PRO A 70 0.76 3.93 -21.79
CA PRO A 70 0.15 5.25 -21.97
C PRO A 70 -1.32 5.22 -21.55
N GLU A 71 -1.70 6.11 -20.63
CA GLU A 71 -3.09 6.22 -20.15
C GLU A 71 -3.89 7.17 -21.07
N PRO A 72 -4.87 6.67 -21.86
CA PRO A 72 -5.52 7.46 -22.90
C PRO A 72 -6.22 8.70 -22.35
N HIS A 73 -6.90 8.58 -21.22
CA HIS A 73 -7.64 9.69 -20.60
C HIS A 73 -6.74 10.62 -19.74
N LEU A 74 -5.45 10.32 -19.64
CA LEU A 74 -4.42 11.19 -19.05
C LEU A 74 -3.51 11.80 -20.14
N ASN A 75 -4.03 12.07 -21.33
CA ASN A 75 -3.27 12.62 -22.45
C ASN A 75 -2.03 11.77 -22.83
N GLY A 76 -2.14 10.45 -22.74
CA GLY A 76 -1.05 9.52 -23.03
C GLY A 76 0.08 9.49 -22.00
N ARG A 77 -0.10 10.10 -20.84
CA ARG A 77 0.91 10.08 -19.77
C ARG A 77 1.16 8.66 -19.28
N ARG A 78 2.42 8.38 -18.95
CA ARG A 78 2.82 7.18 -18.22
C ARG A 78 3.09 7.54 -16.77
N LEU A 79 2.51 6.78 -15.84
CA LEU A 79 2.70 7.01 -14.41
C LEU A 79 3.71 6.00 -13.84
N HIS A 80 4.62 6.48 -13.02
CA HIS A 80 5.53 5.63 -12.25
C HIS A 80 4.80 5.06 -11.03
N ILE A 81 4.92 3.76 -10.80
CA ILE A 81 4.25 3.05 -9.70
C ILE A 81 5.32 2.48 -8.77
N PHE A 82 5.46 3.05 -7.59
CA PHE A 82 6.42 2.58 -6.60
C PHE A 82 6.02 1.22 -6.02
N ARG A 83 6.86 0.21 -6.20
CA ARG A 83 6.71 -1.13 -5.59
C ARG A 83 8.04 -1.59 -5.02
N GLY A 84 8.07 -1.92 -3.72
CA GLY A 84 9.31 -2.32 -3.05
C GLY A 84 9.89 -3.62 -3.58
N LYS A 85 11.18 -3.61 -3.95
CA LYS A 85 12.01 -4.77 -4.28
C LYS A 85 13.07 -4.94 -3.21
N VAL A 86 12.64 -5.37 -2.05
CA VAL A 86 13.45 -5.45 -0.82
C VAL A 86 12.66 -6.22 0.24
N MET A 87 13.32 -6.81 1.24
CA MET A 87 12.66 -7.37 2.42
C MET A 87 11.67 -6.36 3.02
N GLY A 88 10.45 -6.83 3.35
CA GLY A 88 9.33 -6.00 3.74
C GLY A 88 8.54 -5.42 2.55
N GLY A 89 9.03 -5.60 1.31
CA GLY A 89 8.36 -5.13 0.11
C GLY A 89 8.01 -3.63 0.17
N SER A 90 6.81 -3.28 -0.27
CA SER A 90 6.33 -1.89 -0.25
C SER A 90 6.20 -1.30 1.15
N SER A 91 6.05 -2.09 2.22
CA SER A 91 6.05 -1.58 3.60
C SER A 91 7.41 -0.99 4.02
N SER A 92 8.50 -1.37 3.34
CA SER A 92 9.84 -0.82 3.58
C SER A 92 10.09 0.52 2.88
N ILE A 93 9.24 0.92 1.91
CA ILE A 93 9.42 2.17 1.14
C ILE A 93 8.18 3.07 1.10
N ASN A 94 7.05 2.68 1.72
CA ASN A 94 5.81 3.45 1.78
C ASN A 94 5.89 4.66 2.73
N VAL A 95 4.83 5.46 2.75
CA VAL A 95 4.71 6.63 3.63
C VAL A 95 4.31 6.28 5.07
N MET A 96 4.25 5.00 5.42
CA MET A 96 3.93 4.49 6.77
C MET A 96 2.55 4.88 7.32
N ALA A 97 1.70 5.59 6.59
CA ALA A 97 0.36 5.91 7.05
C ALA A 97 -0.41 4.62 7.38
N TYR A 98 -1.09 4.65 8.54
CA TYR A 98 -1.85 3.51 9.04
C TYR A 98 -3.33 3.84 9.05
N THR A 99 -4.07 3.18 8.19
CA THR A 99 -5.53 3.27 8.08
C THR A 99 -6.07 1.87 7.78
N ARG A 100 -7.23 1.53 8.37
CA ARG A 100 -7.82 0.18 8.25
C ARG A 100 -8.94 0.11 7.24
N GLY A 101 -9.53 1.25 6.87
CA GLY A 101 -10.72 1.32 6.04
C GLY A 101 -12.02 1.39 6.84
N HIS A 102 -13.07 1.75 6.16
CA HIS A 102 -14.39 1.87 6.72
C HIS A 102 -15.09 0.50 6.76
N ARG A 103 -15.93 0.24 7.80
CA ARG A 103 -16.69 -1.03 7.91
C ARG A 103 -17.48 -1.35 6.65
N GLY A 104 -18.10 -0.35 6.05
CA GLY A 104 -18.89 -0.51 4.82
C GLY A 104 -18.13 -1.11 3.64
N ASP A 105 -16.80 -0.94 3.56
CA ASP A 105 -15.98 -1.55 2.51
C ASP A 105 -15.95 -3.08 2.66
N PHE A 106 -15.63 -3.56 3.86
CA PHE A 106 -15.53 -4.99 4.15
C PHE A 106 -16.89 -5.68 4.08
N ASP A 107 -17.93 -5.03 4.61
CA ASP A 107 -19.29 -5.58 4.59
C ASP A 107 -19.81 -5.66 3.13
N ARG A 108 -19.47 -4.71 2.26
CA ARG A 108 -19.69 -4.78 0.82
C ARG A 108 -18.97 -5.98 0.21
N TRP A 109 -17.69 -6.18 0.49
CA TRP A 109 -16.92 -7.32 -0.01
C TRP A 109 -17.56 -8.65 0.38
N ALA A 110 -18.00 -8.79 1.65
CA ALA A 110 -18.66 -10.00 2.12
C ALA A 110 -19.98 -10.26 1.38
N ARG A 111 -20.79 -9.21 1.14
CA ARG A 111 -22.04 -9.31 0.36
C ARG A 111 -21.78 -9.67 -1.10
N GLU A 112 -20.68 -9.24 -1.68
CA GLU A 112 -20.29 -9.47 -3.09
C GLU A 112 -19.51 -10.77 -3.30
N GLY A 113 -19.43 -11.65 -2.30
CA GLY A 113 -18.88 -13.00 -2.44
C GLY A 113 -17.57 -13.27 -1.73
N ALA A 114 -16.95 -12.29 -1.08
CA ALA A 114 -15.83 -12.52 -0.17
C ALA A 114 -16.36 -12.95 1.22
N THR A 115 -17.04 -14.08 1.29
CA THR A 115 -17.64 -14.59 2.51
C THR A 115 -16.61 -14.76 3.63
N GLY A 116 -16.94 -14.28 4.84
CA GLY A 116 -16.04 -14.31 5.98
C GLY A 116 -15.02 -13.15 6.01
N TRP A 117 -15.15 -12.15 5.14
CA TRP A 117 -14.29 -10.96 5.10
C TRP A 117 -15.07 -9.69 5.44
N SER A 118 -16.16 -9.77 6.24
CA SER A 118 -16.85 -8.61 6.80
C SER A 118 -15.92 -7.84 7.76
N TYR A 119 -16.32 -6.62 8.15
CA TYR A 119 -15.53 -5.87 9.12
C TYR A 119 -15.47 -6.56 10.50
N ALA A 120 -16.57 -7.19 10.90
CA ALA A 120 -16.62 -8.02 12.12
C ALA A 120 -15.59 -9.17 12.08
N ASP A 121 -15.42 -9.82 10.93
CA ASP A 121 -14.42 -10.88 10.74
C ASP A 121 -12.99 -10.32 10.68
N ALA A 122 -12.79 -9.14 10.12
CA ALA A 122 -11.47 -8.54 9.89
C ALA A 122 -10.89 -7.88 11.15
N LEU A 123 -11.72 -7.25 12.00
CA LEU A 123 -11.28 -6.48 13.16
C LEU A 123 -10.41 -7.27 14.15
N PRO A 124 -10.72 -8.53 14.51
CA PRO A 124 -9.86 -9.33 15.39
C PRO A 124 -8.44 -9.50 14.83
N TYR A 125 -8.30 -9.62 13.51
CA TYR A 125 -7.00 -9.77 12.84
C TYR A 125 -6.24 -8.44 12.74
N PHE A 126 -6.92 -7.30 12.56
CA PHE A 126 -6.31 -5.99 12.72
C PHE A 126 -5.76 -5.82 14.14
N LYS A 127 -6.53 -6.17 15.16
CA LYS A 127 -6.09 -6.12 16.57
C LYS A 127 -4.92 -7.07 16.84
N ARG A 128 -4.95 -8.30 16.32
CA ARG A 128 -3.86 -9.28 16.45
C ARG A 128 -2.54 -8.77 15.85
N SER A 129 -2.61 -7.99 14.78
CA SER A 129 -1.43 -7.44 14.12
C SER A 129 -0.82 -6.24 14.85
N GLU A 130 -1.60 -5.47 15.61
CA GLU A 130 -1.26 -4.14 16.09
C GLU A 130 -0.80 -4.10 17.55
N THR A 131 0.22 -3.28 17.81
CA THR A 131 0.48 -2.68 19.12
C THR A 131 0.27 -1.17 18.99
N TRP A 132 -0.89 -0.69 19.44
CA TRP A 132 -1.22 0.73 19.48
C TRP A 132 -0.55 1.43 20.65
N GLU A 133 -0.02 2.65 20.46
CA GLU A 133 0.76 3.34 21.50
C GLU A 133 -0.05 3.72 22.74
N ASP A 134 -1.35 3.99 22.58
CA ASP A 134 -2.24 4.32 23.71
C ASP A 134 -2.87 3.07 24.36
N GLY A 135 -2.42 1.87 23.96
CA GLY A 135 -2.89 0.61 24.53
C GLY A 135 -4.10 0.01 23.82
N GLU A 136 -4.52 -1.14 24.31
CA GLU A 136 -5.65 -1.89 23.76
C GLU A 136 -6.99 -1.24 24.11
N ASN A 137 -7.93 -1.29 23.15
CA ASN A 137 -9.33 -0.92 23.36
C ASN A 137 -10.23 -1.79 22.46
N PRO A 138 -11.56 -1.61 22.43
CA PRO A 138 -12.42 -2.43 21.57
C PRO A 138 -12.00 -2.44 20.09
N TRP A 139 -11.42 -1.35 19.59
CA TRP A 139 -11.05 -1.16 18.19
C TRP A 139 -9.56 -1.38 17.90
N ARG A 140 -8.70 -1.24 18.90
CA ARG A 140 -7.24 -1.23 18.74
C ARG A 140 -6.58 -2.40 19.45
N GLY A 141 -5.48 -2.91 18.86
CA GLY A 141 -4.69 -3.99 19.47
C GLY A 141 -3.56 -3.48 20.37
N GLY A 142 -3.20 -4.26 21.40
CA GLY A 142 -2.17 -3.88 22.37
C GLY A 142 -0.90 -4.73 22.35
N ALA A 143 -0.91 -5.90 21.67
CA ALA A 143 0.16 -6.89 21.79
C ALA A 143 0.69 -7.44 20.44
N GLY A 144 0.22 -6.92 19.31
CA GLY A 144 0.65 -7.37 17.99
C GLY A 144 2.05 -6.92 17.61
N PRO A 145 2.65 -7.53 16.59
CA PRO A 145 4.01 -7.20 16.15
C PRO A 145 4.17 -5.79 15.56
N LEU A 146 3.11 -5.28 14.90
CA LEU A 146 3.13 -3.99 14.19
C LEU A 146 2.89 -2.85 15.16
N GLY A 147 3.93 -2.06 15.45
CA GLY A 147 3.78 -0.84 16.25
C GLY A 147 3.15 0.29 15.43
N THR A 148 2.14 0.95 16.01
CA THR A 148 1.45 2.11 15.46
C THR A 148 1.43 3.25 16.45
N GLN A 149 1.53 4.48 15.96
CA GLN A 149 1.57 5.68 16.79
C GLN A 149 0.88 6.86 16.11
N TRP A 150 0.52 7.86 16.89
CA TRP A 150 0.09 9.17 16.41
C TRP A 150 1.20 9.90 15.66
N SER A 151 0.80 10.77 14.75
CA SER A 151 1.72 11.77 14.19
C SER A 151 2.38 12.58 15.31
N ARG A 152 3.68 12.78 15.18
CA ARG A 152 4.47 13.67 16.08
C ARG A 152 4.75 15.03 15.42
N MET A 153 4.03 15.38 14.36
CA MET A 153 4.19 16.67 13.69
C MET A 153 3.74 17.79 14.62
N GLN A 154 4.67 18.69 14.91
CA GLN A 154 4.43 19.90 15.71
C GLN A 154 4.48 21.13 14.78
N ASP A 155 3.35 21.42 14.17
CA ASP A 155 3.18 22.58 13.28
C ASP A 155 1.77 23.15 13.51
N PRO A 156 1.61 24.45 13.84
CA PRO A 156 0.30 25.06 14.06
C PRO A 156 -0.67 24.94 12.89
N ILE A 157 -0.18 24.65 11.69
CA ILE A 157 -1.04 24.39 10.52
C ILE A 157 -1.90 23.12 10.67
N VAL A 158 -1.49 22.17 11.52
CA VAL A 158 -2.25 20.94 11.77
C VAL A 158 -3.59 21.26 12.42
N ASP A 159 -3.55 22.05 13.50
CA ASP A 159 -4.76 22.51 14.20
C ASP A 159 -5.62 23.40 13.29
N ALA A 160 -4.97 24.20 12.44
CA ALA A 160 -5.67 25.03 11.47
C ALA A 160 -6.41 24.21 10.40
N TRP A 161 -5.85 23.09 9.92
CA TRP A 161 -6.53 22.17 9.02
C TRP A 161 -7.71 21.48 9.70
N HIS A 162 -7.54 21.04 10.96
CA HIS A 162 -8.61 20.41 11.75
C HIS A 162 -9.81 21.36 11.88
N GLU A 163 -9.55 22.59 12.32
CA GLU A 163 -10.58 23.61 12.49
C GLU A 163 -11.18 24.05 11.14
N ALA A 164 -10.39 24.12 10.07
CA ALA A 164 -10.88 24.43 8.74
C ALA A 164 -11.85 23.34 8.24
N GLY A 165 -11.56 22.06 8.49
CA GLY A 165 -12.48 20.98 8.20
C GLY A 165 -13.82 21.12 8.93
N ARG A 166 -13.77 21.43 10.23
CA ARG A 166 -14.96 21.66 11.05
C ARG A 166 -15.79 22.84 10.56
N LEU A 167 -15.16 23.96 10.21
CA LEU A 167 -15.85 25.14 9.67
C LEU A 167 -16.43 24.92 8.28
N ALA A 168 -15.83 24.05 7.48
CA ALA A 168 -16.38 23.60 6.19
C ALA A 168 -17.54 22.59 6.35
N GLY A 169 -17.97 22.30 7.60
CA GLY A 169 -19.09 21.42 7.90
C GLY A 169 -18.77 19.93 7.95
N TRP A 170 -17.48 19.54 7.94
CA TRP A 170 -17.09 18.15 8.04
C TRP A 170 -17.02 17.67 9.50
N PRO A 171 -17.37 16.39 9.77
CA PRO A 171 -17.19 15.83 11.10
C PRO A 171 -15.70 15.77 11.48
N THR A 172 -15.45 15.64 12.78
CA THR A 172 -14.13 15.35 13.33
C THR A 172 -14.17 14.02 14.07
N THR A 173 -13.05 13.30 14.08
CA THR A 173 -12.95 12.02 14.77
C THR A 173 -11.73 12.00 15.69
N PRO A 174 -11.87 11.47 16.92
CA PRO A 174 -10.73 11.29 17.80
C PRO A 174 -9.77 10.19 17.34
N ASP A 175 -10.26 9.21 16.57
CA ASP A 175 -9.46 8.10 16.04
C ASP A 175 -10.01 7.60 14.70
N ILE A 176 -9.27 7.84 13.62
CA ILE A 176 -9.62 7.38 12.27
C ILE A 176 -9.70 5.86 12.10
N ASN A 177 -9.14 5.10 13.05
CA ASN A 177 -9.21 3.64 13.10
C ASN A 177 -10.06 3.12 14.29
N GLY A 178 -10.80 4.02 14.92
CA GLY A 178 -11.71 3.74 16.02
C GLY A 178 -13.13 3.36 15.56
N ALA A 179 -14.10 3.63 16.44
CA ALA A 179 -15.52 3.38 16.17
C ALA A 179 -16.06 4.18 14.99
N GLU A 180 -15.72 5.48 14.95
CA GLU A 180 -16.18 6.46 13.96
C GLU A 180 -14.98 7.01 13.21
N GLY A 181 -14.58 6.31 12.12
CA GLY A 181 -13.43 6.68 11.30
C GLY A 181 -13.70 7.77 10.24
N VAL A 182 -14.90 8.39 10.25
CA VAL A 182 -15.31 9.41 9.27
C VAL A 182 -15.00 10.80 9.83
N GLY A 183 -14.38 11.66 9.02
CA GLY A 183 -14.09 13.04 9.36
C GLY A 183 -12.60 13.37 9.42
N PHE A 184 -12.29 14.58 9.89
CA PHE A 184 -10.94 15.05 10.15
C PHE A 184 -10.41 14.47 11.46
N GLY A 185 -9.19 13.94 11.42
CA GLY A 185 -8.53 13.35 12.56
C GLY A 185 -7.01 13.33 12.41
N ARG A 186 -6.34 13.11 13.53
CA ARG A 186 -4.88 13.05 13.56
C ARG A 186 -4.35 11.83 12.79
N SER A 187 -3.34 12.05 11.97
CA SER A 187 -2.67 10.97 11.21
C SER A 187 -1.99 9.97 12.14
N GLN A 188 -1.96 8.71 11.71
CA GLN A 188 -1.32 7.60 12.41
C GLN A 188 -0.30 6.90 11.50
N PHE A 189 0.76 6.36 12.10
CA PHE A 189 1.86 5.79 11.36
C PHE A 189 2.35 4.46 11.91
N THR A 190 2.79 3.59 11.02
CA THR A 190 3.55 2.36 11.36
C THR A 190 4.98 2.74 11.72
N ILE A 191 5.15 3.32 12.91
CA ILE A 191 6.44 3.71 13.50
C ILE A 191 6.46 3.17 14.94
N ARG A 192 7.60 2.60 15.36
CA ARG A 192 7.82 2.12 16.72
C ARG A 192 9.24 2.45 17.15
N GLY A 193 9.40 3.07 18.32
CA GLY A 193 10.71 3.44 18.87
C GLY A 193 11.57 4.25 17.87
N GLY A 194 10.97 5.24 17.20
CA GLY A 194 11.65 6.12 16.24
C GLY A 194 12.08 5.45 14.92
N ARG A 195 11.62 4.24 14.63
CA ARG A 195 11.93 3.47 13.43
C ARG A 195 10.67 3.09 12.67
N ARG A 196 10.80 2.95 11.33
CA ARG A 196 9.76 2.33 10.51
C ARG A 196 9.41 0.95 11.04
N ALA A 197 8.15 0.69 11.34
CA ALA A 197 7.61 -0.64 11.61
C ALA A 197 7.15 -1.28 10.29
N SER A 198 8.11 -1.58 9.39
CA SER A 198 7.81 -2.37 8.19
C SER A 198 7.43 -3.80 8.56
N ALA A 199 6.78 -4.53 7.65
CA ALA A 199 6.50 -5.95 7.85
C ALA A 199 7.78 -6.76 8.14
N SER A 200 8.91 -6.39 7.52
CA SER A 200 10.20 -7.00 7.82
C SER A 200 10.62 -6.75 9.28
N ASN A 201 10.54 -5.50 9.75
CA ASN A 201 10.92 -5.16 11.12
C ASN A 201 9.97 -5.77 12.16
N ALA A 202 8.67 -5.76 11.88
CA ALA A 202 7.62 -6.20 12.80
C ALA A 202 7.52 -7.73 12.89
N TYR A 203 7.54 -8.42 11.75
CA TYR A 203 7.26 -9.85 11.69
C TYR A 203 8.46 -10.72 11.35
N LEU A 204 9.25 -10.35 10.33
CA LEU A 204 10.25 -11.26 9.78
C LEU A 204 11.54 -11.27 10.61
N ARG A 205 12.07 -10.10 10.97
CA ARG A 205 13.35 -10.00 11.71
C ARG A 205 13.35 -10.74 13.04
N PRO A 206 12.29 -10.71 13.86
CA PRO A 206 12.25 -11.44 15.12
C PRO A 206 12.38 -12.96 14.97
N VAL A 207 12.04 -13.50 13.80
CA VAL A 207 11.96 -14.96 13.57
C VAL A 207 13.01 -15.51 12.61
N LEU A 208 13.95 -14.68 12.15
CA LEU A 208 15.00 -15.09 11.20
C LEU A 208 15.88 -16.23 11.69
N GLN A 209 15.92 -16.49 12.99
CA GLN A 209 16.72 -17.56 13.61
C GLN A 209 15.89 -18.83 13.90
N ARG A 210 14.59 -18.84 13.58
CA ARG A 210 13.77 -20.05 13.75
C ARG A 210 14.28 -21.16 12.83
N PRO A 211 14.52 -22.39 13.31
CA PRO A 211 15.07 -23.49 12.50
C PRO A 211 14.20 -23.83 11.29
N GLY A 212 12.87 -23.69 11.40
CA GLY A 212 11.92 -23.95 10.32
C GLY A 212 11.91 -22.89 9.21
N LEU A 213 12.60 -21.74 9.36
CA LEU A 213 12.57 -20.66 8.37
C LEU A 213 13.85 -20.60 7.55
N THR A 214 13.74 -20.80 6.25
CA THR A 214 14.81 -20.53 5.28
C THR A 214 14.49 -19.29 4.47
N LEU A 215 15.27 -18.22 4.59
CA LEU A 215 15.15 -17.00 3.78
C LEU A 215 16.21 -16.97 2.68
N ARG A 216 15.80 -16.77 1.43
CA ARG A 216 16.69 -16.50 0.30
C ARG A 216 16.36 -15.15 -0.33
N THR A 217 17.27 -14.20 -0.23
CA THR A 217 17.21 -12.89 -0.91
C THR A 217 17.95 -12.91 -2.24
N GLY A 218 17.63 -11.98 -3.15
CA GLY A 218 18.15 -12.00 -4.52
C GLY A 218 17.62 -13.19 -5.33
N ALA A 219 16.50 -13.77 -4.90
CA ALA A 219 15.88 -14.96 -5.46
C ALA A 219 14.57 -14.56 -6.19
N ARG A 220 14.64 -14.43 -7.50
CA ARG A 220 13.48 -14.09 -8.33
C ARG A 220 12.79 -15.36 -8.79
N VAL A 221 11.57 -15.61 -8.34
CA VAL A 221 10.74 -16.72 -8.83
C VAL A 221 10.36 -16.45 -10.29
N LEU A 222 10.47 -17.49 -11.11
CA LEU A 222 10.24 -17.46 -12.55
C LEU A 222 8.87 -18.04 -12.92
N ARG A 223 8.47 -19.11 -12.24
CA ARG A 223 7.17 -19.78 -12.40
C ARG A 223 6.89 -20.71 -11.21
N VAL A 224 5.64 -21.06 -11.02
CA VAL A 224 5.21 -22.20 -10.21
C VAL A 224 5.35 -23.46 -11.04
N THR A 225 5.88 -24.54 -10.47
CA THR A 225 5.96 -25.83 -11.13
C THR A 225 4.69 -26.63 -10.86
N MET A 226 4.14 -27.26 -11.90
CA MET A 226 2.83 -27.88 -11.87
C MET A 226 2.91 -29.36 -12.28
N GLN A 227 2.09 -30.18 -11.62
CA GLN A 227 1.79 -31.55 -12.08
C GLN A 227 0.27 -31.66 -12.30
N GLY A 228 -0.16 -31.58 -13.56
CA GLY A 228 -1.57 -31.34 -13.87
C GLY A 228 -2.02 -30.01 -13.26
N THR A 229 -3.09 -30.04 -12.47
CA THR A 229 -3.63 -28.87 -11.75
C THR A 229 -3.04 -28.67 -10.34
N ARG A 230 -2.00 -29.42 -9.97
CA ARG A 230 -1.39 -29.37 -8.64
C ARG A 230 -0.07 -28.63 -8.65
N ALA A 231 0.08 -27.60 -7.81
CA ALA A 231 1.37 -26.94 -7.60
C ALA A 231 2.31 -27.84 -6.80
N THR A 232 3.55 -27.98 -7.29
CA THR A 232 4.56 -28.87 -6.68
C THR A 232 5.78 -28.12 -6.16
N GLY A 233 5.98 -26.87 -6.58
CA GLY A 233 7.12 -26.06 -6.17
C GLY A 233 7.28 -24.82 -7.03
N VAL A 234 8.51 -24.30 -7.09
CA VAL A 234 8.85 -23.11 -7.89
C VAL A 234 10.24 -23.24 -8.51
N ASP A 235 10.39 -22.69 -9.72
CA ASP A 235 11.68 -22.38 -10.31
C ASP A 235 12.03 -20.92 -10.03
N PHE A 236 13.25 -20.64 -9.60
CA PHE A 236 13.70 -19.28 -9.31
C PHE A 236 15.14 -19.02 -9.73
N ALA A 237 15.42 -17.80 -10.16
CA ALA A 237 16.76 -17.34 -10.52
C ALA A 237 17.46 -16.73 -9.30
N ARG A 238 18.71 -17.16 -9.03
CA ARG A 238 19.55 -16.61 -7.99
C ARG A 238 21.02 -16.74 -8.39
N ASN A 239 21.81 -15.69 -8.20
CA ASN A 239 23.25 -15.66 -8.51
C ASN A 239 23.57 -16.15 -9.95
N GLY A 240 22.73 -15.77 -10.93
CA GLY A 240 22.90 -16.16 -12.34
C GLY A 240 22.53 -17.61 -12.67
N ARG A 241 21.97 -18.38 -11.73
CA ARG A 241 21.55 -19.78 -11.93
C ARG A 241 20.05 -19.92 -11.68
N THR A 242 19.43 -20.87 -12.38
CA THR A 242 18.06 -21.31 -12.05
C THR A 242 18.16 -22.44 -11.03
N GLU A 243 17.47 -22.27 -9.92
CA GLU A 243 17.32 -23.25 -8.84
C GLU A 243 15.85 -23.70 -8.81
N HIS A 244 15.61 -24.90 -8.27
CA HIS A 244 14.29 -25.46 -8.02
C HIS A 244 14.08 -25.70 -6.52
N ALA A 245 12.84 -25.53 -6.05
CA ALA A 245 12.42 -25.92 -4.71
C ALA A 245 11.06 -26.60 -4.76
N GLU A 246 10.89 -27.69 -3.99
CA GLU A 246 9.65 -28.45 -3.89
C GLU A 246 8.84 -28.05 -2.66
N ALA A 247 7.51 -27.94 -2.80
CA ALA A 247 6.56 -27.72 -1.73
C ALA A 247 5.75 -28.99 -1.47
N THR A 248 5.82 -29.52 -0.24
CA THR A 248 5.05 -30.71 0.13
C THR A 248 3.60 -30.38 0.46
N ARG A 249 3.34 -29.19 1.03
CA ARG A 249 1.99 -28.72 1.39
C ARG A 249 1.46 -27.68 0.41
N GLU A 250 2.01 -26.45 0.39
CA GLU A 250 1.49 -25.37 -0.47
C GLU A 250 2.59 -24.43 -0.98
N VAL A 251 2.35 -23.87 -2.18
CA VAL A 251 3.01 -22.66 -2.70
C VAL A 251 2.08 -21.47 -2.46
N ILE A 252 2.62 -20.40 -1.87
CA ILE A 252 1.86 -19.20 -1.51
C ILE A 252 2.47 -18.00 -2.19
N LEU A 253 1.74 -17.41 -3.13
CA LEU A 253 2.16 -16.21 -3.84
C LEU A 253 1.88 -14.97 -3.00
N CYS A 254 2.94 -14.22 -2.67
CA CYS A 254 2.94 -12.93 -1.98
C CYS A 254 3.72 -11.89 -2.80
N GLY A 255 3.74 -12.04 -4.13
CA GLY A 255 4.51 -11.21 -5.04
C GLY A 255 3.93 -9.80 -5.25
N GLY A 256 2.74 -9.54 -4.75
CA GLY A 256 2.02 -8.28 -4.91
C GLY A 256 1.27 -8.20 -6.24
N VAL A 257 0.50 -7.13 -6.38
CA VAL A 257 -0.49 -6.89 -7.42
C VAL A 257 0.01 -7.07 -8.87
N PHE A 258 1.31 -6.99 -9.13
CA PHE A 258 1.89 -7.15 -10.47
C PHE A 258 2.60 -8.48 -10.65
N ASN A 259 3.32 -8.96 -9.64
CA ASN A 259 4.12 -10.18 -9.78
C ASN A 259 3.31 -11.45 -9.52
N SER A 260 2.32 -11.45 -8.62
CA SER A 260 1.48 -12.62 -8.39
C SER A 260 0.67 -13.00 -9.63
N PRO A 261 -0.07 -12.08 -10.31
CA PRO A 261 -0.71 -12.42 -11.59
C PRO A 261 0.31 -12.77 -12.69
N GLN A 262 1.50 -12.12 -12.74
CA GLN A 262 2.56 -12.49 -13.66
C GLN A 262 2.96 -13.96 -13.50
N LEU A 263 3.20 -14.39 -12.27
CA LEU A 263 3.61 -15.77 -11.97
C LEU A 263 2.52 -16.79 -12.30
N LEU A 264 1.25 -16.48 -11.97
CA LEU A 264 0.12 -17.33 -12.37
C LEU A 264 0.06 -17.49 -13.89
N MET A 265 0.09 -16.41 -14.65
CA MET A 265 0.04 -16.45 -16.11
C MET A 265 1.23 -17.20 -16.73
N LEU A 266 2.45 -16.98 -16.24
CA LEU A 266 3.66 -17.71 -16.68
C LEU A 266 3.60 -19.21 -16.33
N SER A 267 2.74 -19.61 -15.40
CA SER A 267 2.51 -20.99 -14.98
C SER A 267 1.29 -21.62 -15.66
N GLY A 268 0.71 -20.96 -16.66
CA GLY A 268 -0.44 -21.46 -17.42
C GLY A 268 -1.80 -21.18 -16.77
N ILE A 269 -1.87 -20.32 -15.76
CA ILE A 269 -3.10 -19.99 -15.04
C ILE A 269 -3.47 -18.54 -15.37
N GLY A 270 -4.53 -18.33 -16.15
CA GLY A 270 -4.92 -16.98 -16.59
C GLY A 270 -5.77 -17.00 -17.84
N PRO A 271 -6.04 -15.84 -18.48
CA PRO A 271 -6.86 -15.75 -19.68
C PRO A 271 -6.30 -16.61 -20.81
N ALA A 272 -7.00 -17.71 -21.13
CA ALA A 272 -6.49 -18.78 -22.00
C ALA A 272 -6.11 -18.29 -23.41
N GLU A 273 -6.85 -17.32 -23.96
CA GLU A 273 -6.54 -16.74 -25.27
C GLU A 273 -5.20 -16.01 -25.25
N GLN A 274 -4.99 -15.12 -24.26
CA GLN A 274 -3.73 -14.40 -24.12
C GLN A 274 -2.54 -15.34 -23.90
N LEU A 275 -2.72 -16.39 -23.09
CA LEU A 275 -1.66 -17.37 -22.84
C LEU A 275 -1.26 -18.10 -24.13
N ARG A 276 -2.26 -18.51 -24.94
CA ARG A 276 -2.01 -19.18 -26.23
C ARG A 276 -1.28 -18.28 -27.24
N GLU A 277 -1.64 -16.99 -27.29
CA GLU A 277 -0.93 -16.01 -28.14
C GLU A 277 0.56 -15.89 -27.80
N LEU A 278 0.92 -16.12 -26.53
CA LEU A 278 2.30 -16.08 -26.04
C LEU A 278 2.99 -17.45 -26.05
N GLY A 279 2.34 -18.49 -26.58
CA GLY A 279 2.87 -19.87 -26.63
C GLY A 279 2.89 -20.55 -25.24
N ILE A 280 2.08 -20.09 -24.29
CA ILE A 280 1.95 -20.68 -22.96
C ILE A 280 0.73 -21.61 -22.97
N ALA A 281 0.92 -22.88 -22.61
CA ALA A 281 -0.18 -23.82 -22.45
C ALA A 281 -1.08 -23.41 -21.28
N ALA A 282 -2.38 -23.21 -21.55
CA ALA A 282 -3.35 -22.85 -20.52
C ALA A 282 -3.73 -24.10 -19.71
N LEU A 283 -3.52 -24.06 -18.39
CA LEU A 283 -3.95 -25.06 -17.42
C LEU A 283 -5.32 -24.72 -16.81
N ALA A 284 -5.57 -23.44 -16.58
CA ALA A 284 -6.84 -22.93 -16.07
C ALA A 284 -7.14 -21.57 -16.70
N ASP A 285 -8.37 -21.42 -17.20
CA ASP A 285 -8.88 -20.14 -17.75
C ASP A 285 -9.54 -19.34 -16.62
N LEU A 286 -8.80 -18.40 -16.08
CA LEU A 286 -9.19 -17.55 -14.97
C LEU A 286 -8.93 -16.06 -15.30
N PRO A 287 -9.68 -15.10 -14.71
CA PRO A 287 -9.53 -13.67 -15.01
C PRO A 287 -8.29 -13.04 -14.36
N VAL A 288 -7.17 -13.75 -14.33
CA VAL A 288 -5.90 -13.29 -13.74
C VAL A 288 -5.43 -12.02 -14.42
N GLY A 289 -5.05 -11.04 -13.63
CA GLY A 289 -4.57 -9.74 -14.08
C GLY A 289 -5.69 -8.73 -14.36
N ARG A 290 -6.95 -9.13 -14.41
CA ARG A 290 -8.10 -8.22 -14.56
C ARG A 290 -8.45 -7.53 -13.26
N ASN A 291 -9.36 -6.53 -13.32
CA ASN A 291 -9.81 -5.75 -12.15
C ASN A 291 -8.69 -4.96 -11.44
N LEU A 292 -7.67 -4.52 -12.17
CA LEU A 292 -6.64 -3.64 -11.62
C LEU A 292 -7.24 -2.28 -11.31
N ARG A 293 -7.17 -1.84 -10.06
CA ARG A 293 -7.64 -0.52 -9.58
C ARG A 293 -6.58 0.15 -8.73
N ASP A 294 -6.65 1.48 -8.60
CA ASP A 294 -5.82 2.28 -7.68
C ASP A 294 -6.53 3.59 -7.35
N HIS A 295 -6.29 4.13 -6.18
CA HIS A 295 -6.74 5.47 -5.82
C HIS A 295 -6.07 6.55 -6.67
N LEU A 296 -6.83 7.59 -6.98
CA LEU A 296 -6.39 8.74 -7.76
C LEU A 296 -6.41 10.01 -6.93
N ALA A 297 -5.41 10.85 -7.09
CA ALA A 297 -5.31 12.11 -6.38
C ALA A 297 -4.88 13.26 -7.28
N VAL A 298 -5.33 14.46 -6.95
CA VAL A 298 -4.77 15.72 -7.40
C VAL A 298 -4.21 16.50 -6.21
N ALA A 299 -3.40 17.52 -6.43
CA ALA A 299 -2.83 18.31 -5.34
C ALA A 299 -3.12 19.79 -5.52
N LEU A 300 -3.81 20.38 -4.57
CA LEU A 300 -3.99 21.83 -4.49
C LEU A 300 -2.88 22.38 -3.59
N ILE A 301 -2.14 23.39 -4.08
CA ILE A 301 -0.92 23.87 -3.45
C ILE A 301 -0.90 25.40 -3.46
N TRP A 302 -0.55 25.98 -2.33
CA TRP A 302 -0.32 27.41 -2.16
C TRP A 302 1.07 27.67 -1.58
N ASN A 303 1.63 28.84 -1.87
CA ASN A 303 2.75 29.35 -1.09
C ASN A 303 2.35 29.42 0.38
N ARG A 304 3.24 29.04 1.28
CA ARG A 304 3.06 29.24 2.70
C ARG A 304 3.65 30.59 3.12
N LEU A 305 2.84 31.42 3.76
CA LEU A 305 3.27 32.78 4.16
C LEU A 305 4.33 32.74 5.29
N GLU A 306 4.13 31.85 6.27
CA GLU A 306 5.07 31.66 7.37
C GLU A 306 5.76 30.29 7.26
N PRO A 307 7.09 30.25 7.01
CA PRO A 307 7.81 28.97 6.92
C PRO A 307 7.63 28.10 8.17
N GLY A 308 7.20 26.88 7.97
CA GLY A 308 6.91 25.92 9.04
C GLY A 308 8.16 25.32 9.69
N PRO A 309 7.97 24.61 10.80
CA PRO A 309 9.08 23.90 11.47
C PRO A 309 9.81 22.94 10.54
N PHE A 310 9.09 22.20 9.69
CA PHE A 310 9.69 21.22 8.77
C PHE A 310 10.66 21.87 7.78
N HIS A 311 10.32 23.05 7.23
CA HIS A 311 11.21 23.79 6.36
C HIS A 311 12.53 24.13 7.07
N ARG A 312 12.46 24.58 8.34
CA ARG A 312 13.65 24.91 9.15
C ARG A 312 14.49 23.67 9.48
N GLU A 313 13.86 22.53 9.75
CA GLU A 313 14.54 21.26 10.06
C GLU A 313 15.26 20.64 8.84
N LEU A 314 14.91 21.07 7.62
CA LEU A 314 15.61 20.66 6.39
C LEU A 314 16.85 21.50 6.08
N ARG A 315 17.20 22.51 6.89
CA ARG A 315 18.52 23.15 6.78
C ARG A 315 19.60 22.10 7.04
N LEU A 316 20.62 21.99 6.16
CA LEU A 316 21.53 20.84 6.10
C LEU A 316 22.22 20.51 7.42
N ASP A 317 22.64 21.55 8.18
CA ASP A 317 23.24 21.36 9.52
C ASP A 317 22.25 20.71 10.48
N ARG A 318 20.99 21.20 10.53
CA ARG A 318 19.93 20.61 11.35
C ARG A 318 19.52 19.23 10.86
N ALA A 319 19.36 19.07 9.55
CA ALA A 319 19.04 17.79 8.95
C ALA A 319 20.10 16.72 9.26
N ALA A 320 21.39 17.07 9.22
CA ALA A 320 22.48 16.16 9.59
C ALA A 320 22.42 15.76 11.08
N ILE A 321 22.20 16.73 11.99
CA ILE A 321 22.04 16.48 13.41
C ILE A 321 20.81 15.60 13.66
N ASN A 322 19.66 15.89 13.04
CA ASN A 322 18.43 15.13 13.21
C ASN A 322 18.56 13.69 12.68
N MET A 323 19.27 13.49 11.56
CA MET A 323 19.56 12.15 11.05
C MET A 323 20.50 11.37 11.97
N ALA A 324 21.52 12.03 12.54
CA ALA A 324 22.42 11.42 13.52
C ALA A 324 21.68 11.04 14.81
N ARG A 325 20.82 11.94 15.34
CA ARG A 325 19.95 11.64 16.50
C ARG A 325 19.04 10.44 16.23
N ALA A 326 18.35 10.43 15.09
CA ALA A 326 17.49 9.32 14.71
C ALA A 326 18.28 8.00 14.56
N LEU A 327 19.51 8.05 14.06
CA LEU A 327 20.34 6.86 13.88
C LEU A 327 20.85 6.30 15.22
N LEU A 328 21.38 7.18 16.10
CA LEU A 328 22.07 6.82 17.33
C LEU A 328 21.11 6.65 18.52
N PHE A 329 20.17 7.59 18.66
CA PHE A 329 19.30 7.68 19.85
C PHE A 329 17.83 7.32 19.56
N ARG A 330 17.43 7.17 18.28
CA ARG A 330 16.06 6.87 17.84
C ARG A 330 15.06 7.96 18.25
N ASP A 331 15.51 9.20 18.29
CA ASP A 331 14.72 10.36 18.67
C ASP A 331 14.85 11.53 17.68
N GLY A 332 14.07 12.59 17.93
CA GLY A 332 14.13 13.84 17.17
C GLY A 332 13.29 13.86 15.88
N PRO A 333 13.31 15.01 15.17
CA PRO A 333 12.42 15.27 14.04
C PRO A 333 12.51 14.28 12.87
N ALA A 334 13.64 13.59 12.69
CA ALA A 334 13.80 12.62 11.62
C ALA A 334 13.08 11.27 11.90
N THR A 335 12.59 11.05 13.13
CA THR A 335 11.86 9.84 13.52
C THR A 335 10.35 9.92 13.25
N THR A 336 9.87 11.00 12.63
CA THR A 336 8.47 11.21 12.25
C THR A 336 8.36 11.69 10.80
N LEU A 337 7.11 11.87 10.34
CA LEU A 337 6.79 12.43 9.04
C LEU A 337 6.09 13.79 9.16
N PRO A 338 6.26 14.69 8.18
CA PRO A 338 5.59 15.98 8.15
C PRO A 338 4.14 15.86 7.63
N LEU A 339 3.35 15.01 8.27
CA LEU A 339 1.93 14.75 8.01
C LEU A 339 1.22 14.70 9.35
N GLY A 340 0.35 15.68 9.61
CA GLY A 340 -0.31 15.84 10.90
C GLY A 340 -1.75 15.39 10.91
N GLU A 341 -2.47 15.73 9.86
CA GLU A 341 -3.91 15.55 9.73
C GLU A 341 -4.25 14.68 8.53
N ILE A 342 -5.38 14.00 8.60
CA ILE A 342 -5.99 13.21 7.54
C ILE A 342 -7.50 13.28 7.70
N ALA A 343 -8.26 13.19 6.61
CA ALA A 343 -9.71 13.06 6.74
C ALA A 343 -10.27 12.06 5.73
N PHE A 344 -11.27 11.32 6.17
CA PHE A 344 -12.11 10.47 5.32
C PHE A 344 -13.53 11.01 5.35
N VAL A 345 -14.04 11.42 4.20
CA VAL A 345 -15.34 12.11 4.11
C VAL A 345 -16.24 11.46 3.06
N LYS A 346 -17.53 11.54 3.30
CA LYS A 346 -18.56 11.14 2.34
C LYS A 346 -18.96 12.39 1.55
N SER A 347 -18.69 12.42 0.24
CA SER A 347 -19.08 13.54 -0.62
C SER A 347 -20.59 13.72 -0.72
N ARG A 348 -21.34 12.69 -0.34
CA ARG A 348 -22.81 12.66 -0.25
C ARG A 348 -23.25 11.84 0.97
N PRO A 349 -24.34 12.24 1.65
CA PRO A 349 -24.80 11.56 2.88
C PRO A 349 -25.26 10.12 2.68
N ASP A 350 -25.71 9.76 1.47
CA ASP A 350 -26.25 8.44 1.11
C ASP A 350 -25.18 7.35 0.92
N LEU A 351 -23.91 7.71 0.91
CA LEU A 351 -22.83 6.75 0.73
C LEU A 351 -22.66 5.86 1.97
N GLU A 352 -22.43 4.55 1.77
CA GLU A 352 -22.15 3.60 2.85
C GLU A 352 -20.77 3.87 3.49
N ALA A 353 -19.77 4.20 2.67
CA ALA A 353 -18.38 4.44 3.08
C ALA A 353 -17.89 5.81 2.57
N PRO A 354 -16.83 6.39 3.17
CA PRO A 354 -16.16 7.56 2.64
C PRO A 354 -15.64 7.31 1.21
N ASP A 355 -15.87 8.27 0.33
CA ASP A 355 -15.43 8.21 -1.07
C ASP A 355 -14.29 9.20 -1.37
N ILE A 356 -13.99 10.12 -0.45
CA ILE A 356 -12.91 11.10 -0.56
C ILE A 356 -12.02 11.02 0.68
N GLU A 357 -10.70 11.00 0.44
CA GLU A 357 -9.70 11.26 1.48
C GLU A 357 -9.09 12.64 1.26
N PHE A 358 -8.89 13.40 2.33
CA PHE A 358 -8.07 14.60 2.31
C PHE A 358 -6.75 14.37 3.03
N LEU A 359 -5.67 14.69 2.33
CA LEU A 359 -4.30 14.65 2.85
C LEU A 359 -3.71 16.06 2.86
N PRO A 360 -3.85 16.84 3.95
CA PRO A 360 -3.11 18.07 4.14
C PRO A 360 -1.61 17.82 4.07
N ALA A 361 -0.88 18.69 3.40
CA ALA A 361 0.55 18.52 3.16
C ALA A 361 1.33 19.85 3.29
N VAL A 362 2.55 19.75 3.77
CA VAL A 362 3.51 20.86 3.89
C VAL A 362 4.76 20.61 3.06
N ARG A 363 4.65 19.79 2.00
CA ARG A 363 5.77 19.43 1.11
C ARG A 363 5.32 19.20 -0.32
N THR A 364 6.22 19.46 -1.25
CA THR A 364 6.11 19.10 -2.66
C THR A 364 7.27 18.18 -3.06
N LEU A 365 7.33 17.80 -4.33
CA LEU A 365 8.48 17.09 -4.90
C LEU A 365 9.77 17.93 -4.90
N GLU A 366 9.65 19.25 -4.84
CA GLU A 366 10.78 20.19 -4.78
C GLU A 366 11.37 20.37 -3.37
N THR A 367 10.68 19.86 -2.36
CA THR A 367 11.14 19.88 -0.97
C THR A 367 12.48 19.16 -0.84
N ARG A 368 13.51 19.89 -0.42
CA ARG A 368 14.90 19.42 -0.36
C ARG A 368 15.66 20.06 0.81
N PRO A 369 16.75 19.44 1.29
CA PRO A 369 17.67 20.12 2.19
C PRO A 369 18.26 21.37 1.55
N TRP A 370 18.48 22.42 2.34
CA TRP A 370 19.02 23.69 1.89
C TRP A 370 20.07 24.22 2.85
N PHE A 371 20.94 25.14 2.38
CA PHE A 371 21.95 25.78 3.21
C PHE A 371 22.36 27.13 2.61
N PRO A 372 22.38 28.23 3.41
CA PRO A 372 22.79 29.55 2.92
C PRO A 372 24.17 29.52 2.24
N GLY A 373 24.28 30.17 1.09
CA GLY A 373 25.53 30.27 0.33
C GLY A 373 25.89 29.04 -0.54
N TRP A 374 25.18 27.90 -0.36
CA TRP A 374 25.39 26.69 -1.16
C TRP A 374 24.16 26.22 -1.93
N GLN A 375 23.05 26.07 -1.24
CA GLN A 375 21.79 25.67 -1.88
C GLN A 375 20.66 26.53 -1.32
N ALA A 376 20.03 27.33 -2.18
CA ALA A 376 18.94 28.21 -1.79
C ALA A 376 17.80 27.44 -1.15
N ALA A 377 17.17 28.06 -0.16
CA ALA A 377 15.95 27.57 0.43
C ALA A 377 14.87 27.41 -0.65
N TYR A 378 14.09 26.33 -0.57
CA TYR A 378 12.91 26.18 -1.40
C TYR A 378 11.74 27.00 -0.81
N GLN A 379 10.78 27.37 -1.66
CA GLN A 379 9.55 28.00 -1.20
C GLN A 379 8.73 27.01 -0.37
N ASP A 380 8.46 27.35 0.88
CA ASP A 380 7.59 26.52 1.72
C ASP A 380 6.14 26.60 1.24
N VAL A 381 5.40 25.53 1.45
CA VAL A 381 4.06 25.35 0.88
C VAL A 381 3.07 24.86 1.92
N MET A 382 1.81 25.19 1.71
CA MET A 382 0.67 24.46 2.25
C MET A 382 -0.12 23.84 1.11
N GLY A 383 -0.69 22.68 1.35
CA GLY A 383 -1.50 22.01 0.33
C GLY A 383 -2.50 21.04 0.92
N ILE A 384 -3.42 20.64 0.08
CA ILE A 384 -4.36 19.56 0.36
C ILE A 384 -4.45 18.67 -0.88
N ARG A 385 -4.47 17.37 -0.65
CA ARG A 385 -4.59 16.38 -1.72
C ARG A 385 -5.90 15.62 -1.53
N PRO A 386 -6.96 15.96 -2.30
CA PRO A 386 -8.12 15.10 -2.39
C PRO A 386 -7.77 13.82 -3.16
N VAL A 387 -8.18 12.69 -2.60
CA VAL A 387 -8.00 11.34 -3.13
C VAL A 387 -9.37 10.74 -3.40
N LEU A 388 -9.60 10.26 -4.60
CA LEU A 388 -10.78 9.45 -4.94
C LEU A 388 -10.56 8.02 -4.44
N LEU A 389 -11.41 7.56 -3.51
CA LEU A 389 -11.24 6.27 -2.82
C LEU A 389 -11.91 5.11 -3.56
N HIS A 390 -13.00 5.35 -4.28
CA HIS A 390 -13.75 4.32 -5.00
C HIS A 390 -13.84 4.60 -6.51
N PRO A 391 -12.70 4.58 -7.25
CA PRO A 391 -12.73 4.74 -8.68
C PRO A 391 -13.47 3.56 -9.33
N ARG A 392 -14.33 3.86 -10.32
CA ARG A 392 -15.01 2.88 -11.15
C ARG A 392 -14.15 2.39 -12.31
N SER A 393 -13.26 3.24 -12.80
CA SER A 393 -12.28 2.87 -13.81
C SER A 393 -11.42 1.72 -13.32
N HIS A 394 -11.28 0.69 -14.14
CA HIS A 394 -10.46 -0.48 -13.86
C HIS A 394 -9.68 -0.93 -15.09
N GLY A 395 -8.58 -1.55 -14.85
CA GLY A 395 -7.65 -1.95 -15.87
C GLY A 395 -7.18 -3.39 -15.75
N ALA A 396 -5.99 -3.63 -16.26
CA ALA A 396 -5.40 -4.97 -16.25
C ALA A 396 -3.87 -4.97 -16.17
N VAL A 397 -3.36 -6.07 -15.64
CA VAL A 397 -1.98 -6.51 -15.77
C VAL A 397 -1.93 -7.65 -16.77
N THR A 398 -1.11 -7.53 -17.82
CA THR A 398 -0.98 -8.58 -18.84
C THR A 398 0.49 -8.91 -19.09
N LEU A 399 0.76 -10.11 -19.58
CA LEU A 399 2.11 -10.50 -19.99
C LEU A 399 2.51 -9.75 -21.27
N ARG A 400 3.76 -9.34 -21.33
CA ARG A 400 4.39 -8.82 -22.56
C ARG A 400 4.98 -9.94 -23.42
N SER A 401 5.39 -11.01 -22.77
CA SER A 401 5.96 -12.23 -23.42
C SER A 401 6.02 -13.37 -22.40
N ALA A 402 6.33 -14.59 -22.87
CA ALA A 402 6.58 -15.74 -22.01
C ALA A 402 7.91 -15.67 -21.23
N ASN A 403 8.75 -14.64 -21.46
CA ASN A 403 9.98 -14.46 -20.73
C ASN A 403 9.69 -13.90 -19.32
N PRO A 404 10.01 -14.62 -18.23
CA PRO A 404 9.76 -14.16 -16.87
C PRO A 404 10.57 -12.90 -16.48
N ALA A 405 11.62 -12.56 -17.23
CA ALA A 405 12.39 -11.36 -17.02
C ALA A 405 11.73 -10.10 -17.62
N ALA A 406 10.81 -10.26 -18.58
CA ALA A 406 10.11 -9.14 -19.18
C ALA A 406 9.15 -8.48 -18.18
N PRO A 407 9.09 -7.14 -18.14
CA PRO A 407 8.11 -6.45 -17.29
C PRO A 407 6.70 -6.70 -17.84
N VAL A 408 5.72 -6.77 -16.94
CA VAL A 408 4.30 -6.83 -17.31
C VAL A 408 3.84 -5.52 -17.97
N ARG A 409 2.76 -5.58 -18.74
CA ARG A 409 2.01 -4.40 -19.16
C ARG A 409 1.04 -4.03 -18.04
N ILE A 410 0.99 -2.76 -17.69
CA ILE A 410 0.13 -2.22 -16.63
C ILE A 410 -0.70 -1.11 -17.23
N ALA A 411 -1.99 -1.33 -17.39
CA ALA A 411 -2.94 -0.33 -17.86
C ALA A 411 -4.04 -0.20 -16.81
N PHE A 412 -4.17 0.97 -16.19
CA PHE A 412 -5.24 1.22 -15.21
C PHE A 412 -6.52 1.69 -15.87
N ASN A 413 -6.42 2.26 -17.07
CA ASN A 413 -7.52 2.93 -17.75
C ASN A 413 -8.12 4.07 -16.90
N PHE A 414 -7.27 4.83 -16.21
CA PHE A 414 -7.68 5.91 -15.33
C PHE A 414 -8.58 6.91 -16.02
N LEU A 415 -9.65 7.36 -15.33
CA LEU A 415 -10.62 8.33 -15.80
C LEU A 415 -11.41 7.90 -17.06
N THR A 416 -11.46 6.62 -17.37
CA THR A 416 -12.34 6.09 -18.43
C THR A 416 -13.79 6.36 -18.08
N GLU A 417 -14.19 6.11 -16.84
CA GLU A 417 -15.55 6.32 -16.37
C GLU A 417 -15.83 7.81 -16.12
N PRO A 418 -16.95 8.36 -16.67
CA PRO A 418 -17.34 9.75 -16.46
C PRO A 418 -17.53 10.10 -14.99
N GLU A 419 -18.00 9.14 -14.19
CA GLU A 419 -18.23 9.29 -12.76
C GLU A 419 -16.96 9.60 -11.99
N ASP A 420 -15.82 8.98 -12.35
CA ASP A 420 -14.53 9.25 -11.72
C ASP A 420 -14.07 10.69 -11.97
N ARG A 421 -14.31 11.22 -13.20
CA ARG A 421 -14.01 12.61 -13.54
C ARG A 421 -14.87 13.58 -12.74
N ALA A 422 -16.17 13.28 -12.63
CA ALA A 422 -17.10 14.09 -11.85
C ALA A 422 -16.77 14.06 -10.37
N ALA A 423 -16.42 12.88 -9.82
CA ALA A 423 -16.04 12.69 -8.42
C ALA A 423 -14.75 13.46 -8.07
N LEU A 424 -13.70 13.38 -8.91
CA LEU A 424 -12.46 14.14 -8.69
C LEU A 424 -12.66 15.64 -8.79
N ARG A 425 -13.51 16.11 -9.73
CA ARG A 425 -13.87 17.52 -9.83
C ARG A 425 -14.63 17.99 -8.59
N ASN A 426 -15.57 17.18 -8.08
CA ASN A 426 -16.24 17.46 -6.81
C ASN A 426 -15.24 17.50 -5.65
N ALA A 427 -14.36 16.52 -5.54
CA ALA A 427 -13.31 16.48 -4.52
C ALA A 427 -12.37 17.70 -4.58
N TYR A 428 -12.08 18.22 -5.78
CA TYR A 428 -11.36 19.47 -5.97
C TYR A 428 -12.10 20.66 -5.35
N HIS A 429 -13.43 20.80 -5.60
CA HIS A 429 -14.22 21.88 -5.03
C HIS A 429 -14.30 21.80 -3.51
N LEU A 430 -14.55 20.61 -2.96
CA LEU A 430 -14.57 20.36 -1.52
C LEU A 430 -13.22 20.69 -0.86
N ALA A 431 -12.11 20.31 -1.49
CA ALA A 431 -10.79 20.63 -1.00
C ALA A 431 -10.48 22.14 -1.03
N ARG A 432 -10.96 22.86 -2.06
CA ARG A 432 -10.84 24.31 -2.12
C ARG A 432 -11.65 25.00 -1.04
N ASP A 433 -12.87 24.51 -0.74
CA ASP A 433 -13.70 25.03 0.32
C ASP A 433 -13.01 24.90 1.69
N VAL A 434 -12.51 23.70 2.02
CA VAL A 434 -11.73 23.49 3.26
C VAL A 434 -10.50 24.40 3.31
N ALA A 435 -9.72 24.46 2.22
CA ALA A 435 -8.53 25.30 2.15
C ALA A 435 -8.86 26.80 2.21
N GLY A 436 -10.09 27.21 1.86
CA GLY A 436 -10.59 28.58 1.89
C GLY A 436 -10.96 29.08 3.28
N GLN A 437 -11.07 28.23 4.29
CA GLN A 437 -11.54 28.58 5.62
C GLN A 437 -10.56 29.48 6.38
N LYS A 438 -11.12 30.38 7.21
CA LYS A 438 -10.41 31.43 7.96
C LYS A 438 -9.20 30.96 8.78
N PRO A 439 -9.20 29.81 9.47
CA PRO A 439 -8.03 29.34 10.23
C PRO A 439 -6.74 29.21 9.40
N LEU A 440 -6.88 29.01 8.09
CA LEU A 440 -5.78 28.83 7.15
C LEU A 440 -5.26 30.14 6.54
N ASP A 441 -5.95 31.29 6.72
CA ASP A 441 -5.59 32.57 6.09
C ASP A 441 -4.16 33.02 6.43
N ARG A 442 -3.71 32.84 7.67
CA ARG A 442 -2.36 33.19 8.08
C ARG A 442 -1.25 32.36 7.42
N PHE A 443 -1.62 31.20 6.87
CA PHE A 443 -0.67 30.30 6.19
C PHE A 443 -0.79 30.37 4.67
N ARG A 444 -1.99 30.74 4.14
CA ARG A 444 -2.33 30.63 2.72
C ARG A 444 -1.86 31.86 1.95
N GLY A 445 -0.81 31.67 1.14
CA GLY A 445 -0.35 32.68 0.18
C GLY A 445 -0.94 32.46 -1.21
N ALA A 446 -0.24 32.91 -2.23
CA ALA A 446 -0.65 32.76 -3.61
C ALA A 446 -0.76 31.28 -4.04
N PRO A 447 -1.79 30.90 -4.82
CA PRO A 447 -1.93 29.56 -5.36
C PRO A 447 -0.80 29.23 -6.36
N ILE A 448 -0.28 27.99 -6.24
CA ILE A 448 0.74 27.43 -7.13
C ILE A 448 0.09 26.41 -8.08
N ALA A 449 -0.80 25.57 -7.54
CA ALA A 449 -1.50 24.55 -8.31
C ALA A 449 -2.92 24.32 -7.75
N PRO A 450 -3.97 24.38 -8.57
CA PRO A 450 -3.92 24.94 -9.91
C PRO A 450 -3.66 26.45 -9.91
N THR A 451 -3.26 26.97 -11.05
CA THR A 451 -3.12 28.42 -11.26
C THR A 451 -4.48 29.14 -11.18
N PRO A 452 -4.52 30.44 -10.84
CA PRO A 452 -5.79 31.16 -10.60
C PRO A 452 -6.74 31.25 -11.80
N ASP A 453 -6.25 31.01 -12.99
CA ASP A 453 -7.01 31.02 -14.25
C ASP A 453 -7.87 29.76 -14.49
N ILE A 454 -7.70 28.72 -13.66
CA ILE A 454 -8.52 27.51 -13.71
C ILE A 454 -9.86 27.77 -12.99
N LEU A 455 -10.88 28.15 -13.73
CA LEU A 455 -12.17 28.62 -13.19
C LEU A 455 -13.37 27.75 -13.58
N THR A 456 -13.37 27.21 -14.81
CA THR A 456 -14.49 26.41 -15.32
C THR A 456 -14.30 24.93 -15.08
N ASN A 457 -15.41 24.17 -15.04
CA ASN A 457 -15.35 22.70 -14.92
C ASN A 457 -14.53 22.06 -16.04
N ALA A 458 -14.60 22.58 -17.27
CA ALA A 458 -13.80 22.08 -18.39
C ALA A 458 -12.28 22.31 -18.17
N GLN A 459 -11.90 23.46 -17.63
CA GLN A 459 -10.50 23.74 -17.27
C GLN A 459 -10.03 22.87 -16.11
N ILE A 460 -10.88 22.65 -15.09
CA ILE A 460 -10.58 21.74 -13.97
C ILE A 460 -10.38 20.31 -14.49
N ASP A 461 -11.25 19.81 -15.36
CA ASP A 461 -11.12 18.48 -15.96
C ASP A 461 -9.83 18.35 -16.78
N ALA A 462 -9.46 19.36 -17.55
CA ALA A 462 -8.22 19.39 -18.31
C ALA A 462 -6.99 19.39 -17.37
N TRP A 463 -7.04 20.18 -16.30
CA TRP A 463 -6.01 20.22 -15.28
C TRP A 463 -5.87 18.87 -14.56
N ILE A 464 -6.99 18.22 -14.17
CA ILE A 464 -7.00 16.87 -13.57
C ILE A 464 -6.30 15.88 -14.49
N ARG A 465 -6.65 15.83 -15.79
CA ARG A 465 -6.00 14.91 -16.76
C ARG A 465 -4.48 15.09 -16.83
N ASN A 466 -4.01 16.32 -16.70
CA ASN A 466 -2.59 16.67 -16.77
C ASN A 466 -1.84 16.41 -15.47
N THR A 467 -2.51 16.43 -14.31
CA THR A 467 -1.85 16.46 -12.99
C THR A 467 -2.19 15.29 -12.08
N VAL A 468 -3.27 14.55 -12.34
CA VAL A 468 -3.68 13.41 -11.53
C VAL A 468 -2.54 12.39 -11.40
N ILE A 469 -2.39 11.84 -10.21
CA ILE A 469 -1.39 10.85 -9.85
C ILE A 469 -2.03 9.64 -9.17
N THR A 470 -1.36 8.51 -9.22
CA THR A 470 -1.61 7.35 -8.36
C THR A 470 -1.12 7.64 -6.94
N VAL A 471 -1.81 7.11 -5.93
CA VAL A 471 -1.31 7.11 -4.55
C VAL A 471 -0.64 5.78 -4.17
N ASN A 472 -0.40 4.92 -5.16
CA ASN A 472 0.33 3.66 -5.04
C ASN A 472 -0.39 2.60 -4.17
N HIS A 473 -1.71 2.48 -4.32
CA HIS A 473 -2.55 1.46 -3.68
C HIS A 473 -3.15 0.45 -4.66
N PRO A 474 -2.42 0.01 -5.73
CA PRO A 474 -3.00 -0.90 -6.70
C PRO A 474 -3.37 -2.25 -6.07
N LEU A 475 -4.51 -2.81 -6.52
CA LEU A 475 -5.08 -4.07 -6.03
C LEU A 475 -5.92 -4.79 -7.10
N GLY A 476 -6.46 -5.96 -6.74
CA GLY A 476 -7.58 -6.61 -7.43
C GLY A 476 -7.24 -7.58 -8.55
N THR A 477 -5.98 -7.73 -8.92
CA THR A 477 -5.55 -8.53 -10.10
C THR A 477 -5.65 -10.05 -9.95
N CYS A 478 -5.93 -10.54 -8.73
CA CYS A 478 -6.27 -11.93 -8.41
C CYS A 478 -7.44 -11.96 -7.42
N ALA A 479 -8.49 -11.16 -7.66
CA ALA A 479 -9.56 -10.89 -6.72
C ALA A 479 -10.25 -12.16 -6.18
N ILE A 480 -10.63 -12.11 -4.89
CA ILE A 480 -11.55 -13.07 -4.27
C ILE A 480 -12.93 -12.91 -4.90
N GLY A 481 -13.63 -14.01 -5.14
CA GLY A 481 -15.01 -14.00 -5.60
C GLY A 481 -15.38 -15.25 -6.40
N ALA A 482 -16.67 -15.53 -6.54
CA ALA A 482 -17.16 -16.70 -7.27
C ALA A 482 -16.72 -16.71 -8.76
N HIS A 483 -16.58 -15.51 -9.36
CA HIS A 483 -16.09 -15.30 -10.72
C HIS A 483 -14.69 -14.67 -10.73
N GLY A 484 -14.03 -14.63 -9.58
CA GLY A 484 -12.67 -14.14 -9.41
C GLY A 484 -11.61 -15.21 -9.69
N VAL A 485 -10.40 -14.92 -9.24
CA VAL A 485 -9.27 -15.85 -9.30
C VAL A 485 -9.22 -16.77 -8.07
N LEU A 486 -9.69 -16.26 -6.93
CA LEU A 486 -9.55 -16.90 -5.62
C LEU A 486 -10.91 -17.18 -4.97
N ASP A 487 -10.96 -18.29 -4.25
CA ASP A 487 -12.04 -18.57 -3.30
C ASP A 487 -11.86 -17.72 -2.00
N PRO A 488 -12.87 -17.70 -1.10
CA PRO A 488 -12.77 -16.98 0.16
C PRO A 488 -11.63 -17.44 1.10
N GLU A 489 -11.06 -18.63 0.88
CA GLU A 489 -9.88 -19.13 1.60
C GLU A 489 -8.56 -18.80 0.88
N LEU A 490 -8.61 -17.93 -0.15
CA LEU A 490 -7.46 -17.45 -0.93
C LEU A 490 -6.80 -18.54 -1.80
N ARG A 491 -7.47 -19.66 -2.04
CA ARG A 491 -7.00 -20.71 -2.96
C ARG A 491 -7.33 -20.32 -4.39
N VAL A 492 -6.43 -20.61 -5.31
CA VAL A 492 -6.67 -20.41 -6.75
C VAL A 492 -7.72 -21.41 -7.24
N HIS A 493 -8.80 -20.92 -7.84
CA HIS A 493 -9.89 -21.78 -8.34
C HIS A 493 -9.38 -22.88 -9.28
N GLY A 494 -9.76 -24.13 -8.99
CA GLY A 494 -9.39 -25.30 -9.79
C GLY A 494 -7.92 -25.73 -9.71
N ILE A 495 -7.11 -25.10 -8.84
CA ILE A 495 -5.69 -25.42 -8.67
C ILE A 495 -5.44 -25.87 -7.23
N GLU A 496 -4.83 -27.04 -7.10
CA GLU A 496 -4.47 -27.60 -5.80
C GLU A 496 -3.14 -27.01 -5.29
N LYS A 497 -3.03 -26.84 -3.97
CA LYS A 497 -1.81 -26.42 -3.26
C LYS A 497 -1.24 -25.07 -3.69
N LEU A 498 -2.09 -24.16 -4.16
CA LEU A 498 -1.69 -22.82 -4.59
C LEU A 498 -2.64 -21.76 -4.02
N ARG A 499 -2.07 -20.79 -3.32
CA ARG A 499 -2.78 -19.60 -2.81
C ARG A 499 -2.13 -18.31 -3.27
N VAL A 500 -2.91 -17.23 -3.25
CA VAL A 500 -2.40 -15.86 -3.40
C VAL A 500 -2.79 -15.05 -2.16
N VAL A 501 -1.79 -14.50 -1.48
CA VAL A 501 -2.00 -13.74 -0.23
C VAL A 501 -1.25 -12.42 -0.34
N ASP A 502 -1.85 -11.44 -1.00
CA ASP A 502 -1.35 -10.06 -1.12
C ASP A 502 -2.44 -9.12 -1.63
N ALA A 503 -2.09 -7.88 -1.99
CA ALA A 503 -3.04 -6.88 -2.44
C ALA A 503 -3.82 -7.29 -3.72
N SER A 504 -3.30 -8.22 -4.52
CA SER A 504 -4.01 -8.71 -5.70
C SER A 504 -5.29 -9.47 -5.35
N ALA A 505 -5.39 -10.04 -4.15
CA ALA A 505 -6.54 -10.80 -3.66
C ALA A 505 -7.73 -9.91 -3.26
N LEU A 506 -7.49 -8.63 -2.95
CA LEU A 506 -8.57 -7.72 -2.54
C LEU A 506 -9.58 -7.54 -3.67
N PRO A 507 -10.90 -7.66 -3.39
CA PRO A 507 -11.89 -7.66 -4.46
C PRO A 507 -12.18 -6.27 -5.03
N ASP A 508 -12.12 -5.23 -4.19
CA ASP A 508 -12.44 -3.85 -4.56
C ASP A 508 -11.67 -2.83 -3.69
N MET A 509 -11.71 -1.56 -4.10
CA MET A 509 -11.01 -0.46 -3.41
C MET A 509 -11.65 -0.17 -2.04
N PRO A 510 -10.84 -0.14 -0.96
CA PRO A 510 -11.29 0.30 0.36
C PRO A 510 -11.06 1.79 0.59
N SER A 511 -11.77 2.39 1.54
CA SER A 511 -11.52 3.74 2.04
C SER A 511 -10.27 3.79 2.94
N ALA A 512 -9.11 3.32 2.43
CA ALA A 512 -7.88 3.20 3.22
C ALA A 512 -6.61 3.11 2.39
N HIS A 513 -5.47 3.33 3.07
CA HIS A 513 -4.17 2.88 2.58
C HIS A 513 -4.03 1.37 2.81
N ILE A 514 -3.81 0.60 1.75
CA ILE A 514 -4.02 -0.86 1.74
C ILE A 514 -3.04 -1.70 2.58
N ASN A 515 -1.94 -1.13 3.11
CA ASN A 515 -0.90 -1.93 3.77
C ASN A 515 -1.39 -2.67 5.04
N ALA A 516 -2.20 -2.01 5.87
CA ALA A 516 -2.78 -2.63 7.06
C ALA A 516 -3.73 -3.78 6.68
N ILE A 517 -4.53 -3.58 5.63
CA ILE A 517 -5.47 -4.58 5.11
C ILE A 517 -4.73 -5.82 4.59
N VAL A 518 -3.62 -5.63 3.88
CA VAL A 518 -2.78 -6.75 3.39
C VAL A 518 -2.16 -7.53 4.55
N MET A 519 -1.76 -6.87 5.64
CA MET A 519 -1.26 -7.57 6.82
C MET A 519 -2.38 -8.32 7.53
N MET A 520 -3.57 -7.73 7.69
CA MET A 520 -4.76 -8.37 8.24
C MET A 520 -5.17 -9.61 7.41
N LEU A 521 -5.18 -9.46 6.07
CA LEU A 521 -5.44 -10.57 5.15
C LEU A 521 -4.48 -11.74 5.42
N ALA A 522 -3.19 -11.45 5.56
CA ALA A 522 -2.17 -12.46 5.80
C ALA A 522 -2.26 -13.08 7.21
N GLU A 523 -2.65 -12.31 8.21
CA GLU A 523 -2.94 -12.82 9.55
C GLU A 523 -4.07 -13.87 9.50
N ARG A 524 -5.20 -13.55 8.84
CA ARG A 524 -6.31 -14.51 8.67
C ARG A 524 -5.90 -15.70 7.80
N ALA A 525 -5.20 -15.44 6.69
CA ALA A 525 -4.70 -16.51 5.82
C ALA A 525 -3.81 -17.51 6.58
N SER A 526 -3.04 -17.05 7.55
CA SER A 526 -2.19 -17.93 8.35
C SER A 526 -2.99 -18.98 9.13
N ASP A 527 -4.14 -18.61 9.69
CA ASP A 527 -5.02 -19.55 10.41
C ASP A 527 -5.64 -20.55 9.42
N LEU A 528 -6.14 -20.06 8.26
CA LEU A 528 -6.70 -20.91 7.21
C LEU A 528 -5.68 -21.93 6.68
N ILE A 529 -4.42 -21.53 6.44
CA ILE A 529 -3.35 -22.40 5.95
C ILE A 529 -2.94 -23.45 6.99
N ARG A 530 -2.93 -23.07 8.27
CA ARG A 530 -2.62 -23.98 9.40
C ARG A 530 -3.77 -24.89 9.79
N GLY A 531 -4.98 -24.67 9.25
CA GLY A 531 -6.18 -25.38 9.65
C GLY A 531 -6.65 -25.04 11.07
N LEU A 532 -6.29 -23.83 11.55
CA LEU A 532 -6.73 -23.35 12.86
C LEU A 532 -8.13 -22.73 12.75
N PRO A 533 -8.91 -22.75 13.84
CA PRO A 533 -10.15 -21.99 13.90
C PRO A 533 -9.89 -20.51 13.62
N VAL A 534 -10.69 -19.90 12.75
CA VAL A 534 -10.67 -18.46 12.55
C VAL A 534 -11.10 -17.74 13.83
N LEU A 535 -10.56 -16.55 14.07
CA LEU A 535 -10.94 -15.74 15.22
C LEU A 535 -12.44 -15.42 15.17
N ALA A 536 -13.11 -15.46 16.32
CA ALA A 536 -14.51 -15.11 16.42
C ALA A 536 -14.74 -13.67 15.92
N PRO A 537 -15.81 -13.42 15.14
CA PRO A 537 -16.16 -12.08 14.70
C PRO A 537 -16.31 -11.11 15.88
N ALA A 538 -15.85 -9.90 15.70
CA ALA A 538 -16.02 -8.85 16.70
C ALA A 538 -17.48 -8.40 16.77
N ASN A 539 -17.92 -8.00 17.95
CA ASN A 539 -19.24 -7.37 18.12
C ASN A 539 -19.11 -5.86 17.82
N VAL A 540 -19.36 -5.44 16.55
CA VAL A 540 -19.17 -4.07 16.04
C VAL A 540 -20.32 -3.59 15.17
#